data_508e9b14076bf9d510e086818b0613f1
#
_entry.id   508e9b14076bf9d510e086818b0613f1
#
_cell.length_a   1.000
_cell.length_b   1.000
_cell.length_c   1.000
_cell.angle_alpha   90.00
_cell.angle_beta   90.00
_cell.angle_gamma   90.00
#
_symmetry.space_group_name_H-M   'P 1'
#
loop_
_entity.id
_entity.type
_entity.pdbx_description
1 polymer ?
#
loop_
_entity_poly.entity_id
_entity_poly.type
_entity_poly.pdbx_seq_one_letter_code
_entity_poly.pdbx_strand_id
1 'polypeptide(L)'
;MPLSQHNVEQKRGNSFSHLPPLDLCVLYQKKTMSFQLNCPNCGKRAVSEFTFKSELKTRPAADADFSEWTDYVFFRENNMGPQTEWWFHSSGCQSWFLVERDTTNNTDHRSFWYNDSEQPDNNGGA
;
A
#
# COMPACT_ATOMS: atom_id res chain seq x y z
N MET A 1 22.03 21.88 75.97
CA MET A 1 21.75 22.44 74.66
C MET A 1 21.47 21.32 73.72
N PRO A 2 20.24 21.02 73.36
CA PRO A 2 19.96 19.99 72.34
C PRO A 2 20.21 20.55 70.97
N LEU A 3 21.05 19.87 70.21
CA LEU A 3 21.28 20.13 68.81
C LEU A 3 20.07 19.68 68.02
N SER A 4 19.42 20.63 67.37
CA SER A 4 18.32 20.38 66.45
C SER A 4 18.86 19.59 65.22
N GLN A 5 18.50 18.34 65.13
CA GLN A 5 18.73 17.54 63.92
C GLN A 5 17.70 17.97 62.89
N HIS A 6 18.14 18.72 61.90
CA HIS A 6 17.36 18.93 60.70
C HIS A 6 17.27 17.61 59.92
N ASN A 7 16.15 16.98 60.05
CA ASN A 7 15.77 15.86 59.25
C ASN A 7 15.50 16.35 57.80
N VAL A 8 16.48 16.23 56.97
CA VAL A 8 16.32 16.46 55.51
C VAL A 8 15.61 15.22 54.98
N GLU A 9 14.32 15.31 54.98
CA GLU A 9 13.47 14.33 54.31
C GLU A 9 13.67 14.43 52.79
N GLN A 10 14.57 13.61 52.33
CA GLN A 10 14.88 13.45 50.93
C GLN A 10 13.69 12.75 50.25
N LYS A 11 12.74 13.54 49.78
CA LYS A 11 11.68 13.06 48.90
C LYS A 11 12.35 12.56 47.60
N ARG A 12 12.66 11.28 47.58
CA ARG A 12 12.89 10.57 46.34
C ARG A 12 11.57 10.50 45.61
N GLY A 13 11.33 11.51 44.80
CA GLY A 13 10.30 11.48 43.81
C GLY A 13 10.62 10.39 42.81
N ASN A 14 10.05 9.22 43.00
CA ASN A 14 10.01 8.20 41.97
C ASN A 14 9.16 8.72 40.81
N SER A 15 9.78 9.48 39.94
CA SER A 15 9.18 9.93 38.69
C SER A 15 9.55 8.97 37.54
N PHE A 16 9.37 7.68 37.77
CA PHE A 16 9.54 6.65 36.72
C PHE A 16 8.20 6.03 36.32
N SER A 17 7.13 6.78 36.34
CA SER A 17 5.83 6.35 35.83
C SER A 17 5.46 6.99 34.50
N HIS A 18 6.46 7.26 33.65
CA HIS A 18 6.23 7.59 32.24
C HIS A 18 6.86 6.55 31.34
N LEU A 19 6.34 5.32 31.45
CA LEU A 19 6.37 4.44 30.30
C LEU A 19 5.47 5.10 29.25
N PRO A 20 5.96 5.36 28.03
CA PRO A 20 5.10 5.87 27.00
C PRO A 20 3.96 4.85 26.83
N PRO A 21 2.71 5.30 26.79
CA PRO A 21 1.60 4.39 26.56
C PRO A 21 1.87 3.63 25.26
N LEU A 22 1.53 2.36 25.24
CA LEU A 22 1.67 1.48 24.07
C LEU A 22 1.08 2.09 22.79
N ASP A 23 0.20 3.07 22.91
CA ASP A 23 -0.38 3.85 21.84
C ASP A 23 0.65 4.69 21.05
N LEU A 24 1.76 5.09 21.64
CA LEU A 24 2.82 5.80 20.92
C LEU A 24 3.56 4.88 19.95
N CYS A 25 3.72 3.59 20.26
CA CYS A 25 4.27 2.62 19.32
C CYS A 25 3.32 2.38 18.12
N VAL A 26 2.00 2.38 18.37
CA VAL A 26 0.98 2.26 17.33
C VAL A 26 0.92 3.52 16.46
N LEU A 27 1.07 4.71 17.06
CA LEU A 27 1.12 5.98 16.34
C LEU A 27 2.42 6.13 15.54
N TYR A 28 3.54 5.59 16.01
CA TYR A 28 4.79 5.62 15.28
C TYR A 28 4.76 4.70 14.05
N GLN A 29 4.04 3.58 14.11
CA GLN A 29 3.83 2.70 12.96
C GLN A 29 2.92 3.32 11.89
N LYS A 30 2.07 4.28 12.22
CA LYS A 30 1.24 5.00 11.25
C LYS A 30 2.00 6.05 10.44
N LYS A 31 3.22 6.36 10.83
CA LYS A 31 4.08 7.33 10.14
C LYS A 31 5.09 6.67 9.20
N THR A 32 4.79 5.46 8.72
CA THR A 32 5.55 4.89 7.61
C THR A 32 5.26 5.69 6.36
N MET A 33 6.30 6.18 5.72
CA MET A 33 6.27 6.96 4.48
C MET A 33 5.76 6.16 3.27
N SER A 34 5.38 4.91 3.46
CA SER A 34 4.87 4.02 2.44
C SER A 34 3.36 3.80 2.61
N PHE A 35 2.65 3.79 1.50
CA PHE A 35 1.25 3.43 1.49
C PHE A 35 1.05 1.92 1.65
N GLN A 36 -0.16 1.51 1.94
CA GLN A 36 -0.55 0.11 2.06
C GLN A 36 -1.42 -0.28 0.88
N LEU A 37 -1.27 -1.51 0.42
CA LEU A 37 -2.15 -2.13 -0.57
C LEU A 37 -2.96 -3.26 0.07
N ASN A 38 -4.18 -3.43 -0.42
CA ASN A 38 -5.03 -4.53 0.00
C ASN A 38 -4.84 -5.72 -0.96
N CYS A 39 -4.23 -6.79 -0.49
CA CYS A 39 -4.18 -8.04 -1.23
C CYS A 39 -5.51 -8.77 -1.10
N PRO A 40 -6.15 -9.25 -2.19
CA PRO A 40 -7.41 -9.98 -2.11
C PRO A 40 -7.35 -11.24 -1.25
N ASN A 41 -6.17 -11.85 -1.13
CA ASN A 41 -5.96 -13.06 -0.32
C ASN A 41 -5.46 -12.77 1.10
N CYS A 42 -4.48 -11.87 1.26
CA CYS A 42 -3.78 -11.65 2.52
C CYS A 42 -4.28 -10.44 3.33
N GLY A 43 -5.13 -9.61 2.72
CA GLY A 43 -5.59 -8.36 3.32
C GLY A 43 -4.57 -7.23 3.16
N LYS A 44 -4.71 -6.20 3.98
CA LYS A 44 -3.92 -4.97 3.89
C LYS A 44 -2.48 -5.18 4.35
N ARG A 45 -1.51 -4.84 3.48
CA ARG A 45 -0.07 -5.01 3.69
C ARG A 45 0.71 -3.79 3.22
N ALA A 46 1.94 -3.66 3.70
CA ALA A 46 2.84 -2.61 3.25
C ALA A 46 3.20 -2.79 1.76
N VAL A 47 3.26 -1.70 1.02
CA VAL A 47 3.58 -1.74 -0.43
C VAL A 47 4.92 -2.40 -0.73
N SER A 48 5.85 -2.38 0.23
CA SER A 48 7.16 -3.04 0.11
C SER A 48 7.10 -4.57 -0.06
N GLU A 49 5.97 -5.19 0.30
CA GLU A 49 5.75 -6.63 0.10
C GLU A 49 5.32 -6.97 -1.33
N PHE A 50 4.99 -5.96 -2.13
CA PHE A 50 4.45 -6.10 -3.48
C PHE A 50 5.40 -5.60 -4.54
N THR A 51 5.26 -6.15 -5.74
CA THR A 51 5.96 -5.70 -6.93
C THR A 51 4.96 -5.14 -7.93
N PHE A 52 5.12 -3.87 -8.28
CA PHE A 52 4.37 -3.24 -9.35
C PHE A 52 4.84 -3.79 -10.70
N LYS A 53 3.93 -4.05 -11.60
CA LYS A 53 4.25 -4.48 -12.97
C LYS A 53 3.94 -3.43 -14.02
N SER A 54 2.68 -3.06 -14.13
CA SER A 54 2.22 -2.09 -15.16
C SER A 54 0.77 -1.69 -14.90
N GLU A 55 0.34 -0.65 -15.59
CA GLU A 55 -1.09 -0.41 -15.75
C GLU A 55 -1.76 -1.53 -16.55
N LEU A 56 -3.05 -1.72 -16.35
CA LEU A 56 -3.86 -2.64 -17.14
C LEU A 56 -4.09 -2.03 -18.52
N LYS A 57 -3.52 -2.66 -19.54
CA LYS A 57 -3.71 -2.30 -20.95
C LYS A 57 -4.40 -3.41 -21.71
N THR A 58 -5.25 -3.03 -22.64
CA THR A 58 -5.82 -3.98 -23.60
C THR A 58 -4.73 -4.46 -24.55
N ARG A 59 -4.56 -5.76 -24.63
CA ARG A 59 -3.59 -6.37 -25.56
C ARG A 59 -4.08 -6.22 -26.98
N PRO A 60 -3.23 -5.77 -27.94
CA PRO A 60 -3.57 -5.76 -29.36
C PRO A 60 -3.93 -7.14 -29.89
N ALA A 61 -4.73 -7.17 -30.95
CA ALA A 61 -5.03 -8.41 -31.65
C ALA A 61 -3.76 -9.04 -32.24
N ALA A 62 -3.78 -10.35 -32.47
CA ALA A 62 -2.59 -11.07 -32.97
C ALA A 62 -2.14 -10.58 -34.36
N ASP A 63 -3.04 -10.06 -35.15
CA ASP A 63 -2.85 -9.49 -36.50
C ASP A 63 -2.74 -7.97 -36.52
N ALA A 64 -2.67 -7.34 -35.33
CA ALA A 64 -2.50 -5.89 -35.20
C ALA A 64 -1.19 -5.41 -35.82
N ASP A 65 -1.17 -4.16 -36.28
CA ASP A 65 0.00 -3.56 -36.91
C ASP A 65 1.18 -3.44 -35.93
N PHE A 66 2.39 -3.43 -36.47
CA PHE A 66 3.62 -3.27 -35.68
C PHE A 66 3.62 -2.02 -34.82
N SER A 67 3.00 -0.95 -35.25
CA SER A 67 2.85 0.30 -34.49
C SER A 67 2.04 0.08 -33.21
N GLU A 68 0.91 -0.62 -33.27
CA GLU A 68 0.08 -0.91 -32.09
C GLU A 68 0.81 -1.79 -31.07
N TRP A 69 1.56 -2.78 -31.56
CA TRP A 69 2.39 -3.60 -30.69
C TRP A 69 3.53 -2.81 -30.03
N THR A 70 4.13 -1.88 -30.77
CA THR A 70 5.16 -0.99 -30.24
C THR A 70 4.60 -0.11 -29.13
N ASP A 71 3.44 0.48 -29.34
CA ASP A 71 2.76 1.30 -28.34
C ASP A 71 2.40 0.50 -27.09
N TYR A 72 1.89 -0.70 -27.27
CA TYR A 72 1.54 -1.58 -26.16
C TYR A 72 2.76 -1.97 -25.32
N VAL A 73 3.89 -2.27 -25.93
CA VAL A 73 5.08 -2.77 -25.23
C VAL A 73 5.89 -1.64 -24.60
N PHE A 74 6.08 -0.53 -25.29
CA PHE A 74 7.04 0.50 -24.90
C PHE A 74 6.43 1.73 -24.25
N PHE A 75 5.21 2.11 -24.60
CA PHE A 75 4.61 3.32 -24.08
C PHE A 75 3.72 3.05 -22.87
N ARG A 76 3.81 3.95 -21.88
CA ARG A 76 2.96 3.99 -20.67
C ARG A 76 2.09 5.23 -20.73
N GLU A 77 0.84 5.10 -20.28
CA GLU A 77 -0.08 6.25 -20.31
C GLU A 77 0.19 7.25 -19.20
N ASN A 78 0.79 6.82 -18.07
CA ASN A 78 1.12 7.67 -16.91
C ASN A 78 -0.04 8.58 -16.48
N ASN A 79 -1.22 8.04 -16.35
CA ASN A 79 -2.40 8.80 -15.98
C ASN A 79 -2.26 9.38 -14.57
N MET A 80 -2.66 10.65 -14.41
CA MET A 80 -2.88 11.25 -13.10
C MET A 80 -4.32 10.95 -12.67
N GLY A 81 -4.49 10.27 -11.54
CA GLY A 81 -5.79 9.91 -11.01
C GLY A 81 -5.98 8.40 -10.90
N PRO A 82 -7.24 7.95 -10.85
CA PRO A 82 -7.56 6.53 -10.75
C PRO A 82 -7.10 5.75 -11.98
N GLN A 83 -6.37 4.68 -11.75
CA GLN A 83 -5.98 3.72 -12.78
C GLN A 83 -5.97 2.30 -12.23
N THR A 84 -6.15 1.31 -13.10
CA THR A 84 -6.06 -0.10 -12.75
C THR A 84 -4.67 -0.61 -13.08
N GLU A 85 -4.06 -1.28 -12.11
CA GLU A 85 -2.67 -1.70 -12.16
C GLU A 85 -2.52 -3.18 -11.82
N TRP A 86 -1.50 -3.82 -12.43
CA TRP A 86 -1.05 -5.16 -12.08
C TRP A 86 -0.05 -5.13 -10.94
N TRP A 87 -0.34 -5.89 -9.89
CA TRP A 87 0.51 -6.07 -8.73
C TRP A 87 0.73 -7.55 -8.42
N PHE A 88 1.91 -7.84 -7.90
CA PHE A 88 2.31 -9.18 -7.48
C PHE A 88 2.71 -9.16 -6.00
N HIS A 89 2.13 -10.04 -5.19
CA HIS A 89 2.45 -10.14 -3.77
C HIS A 89 3.69 -11.01 -3.57
N SER A 90 4.87 -10.45 -3.77
CA SER A 90 6.15 -11.17 -3.76
C SER A 90 6.54 -11.74 -2.40
N SER A 91 6.23 -11.02 -1.32
CA SER A 91 6.57 -11.43 0.06
C SER A 91 5.42 -12.10 0.81
N GLY A 92 4.36 -12.51 0.11
CA GLY A 92 3.19 -13.15 0.71
C GLY A 92 2.67 -14.33 -0.09
N CYS A 93 1.42 -14.23 -0.56
CA CYS A 93 0.76 -15.34 -1.25
C CYS A 93 1.27 -15.62 -2.67
N GLN A 94 2.21 -14.83 -3.19
CA GLN A 94 2.80 -14.98 -4.53
C GLN A 94 1.76 -15.03 -5.66
N SER A 95 0.74 -14.20 -5.54
CA SER A 95 -0.36 -14.13 -6.51
C SER A 95 -0.39 -12.79 -7.23
N TRP A 96 -0.81 -12.82 -8.49
CA TRP A 96 -1.09 -11.65 -9.30
C TRP A 96 -2.53 -11.19 -9.09
N PHE A 97 -2.71 -9.89 -8.95
CA PHE A 97 -4.03 -9.29 -8.80
C PHE A 97 -4.05 -7.87 -9.39
N LEU A 98 -5.23 -7.33 -9.54
CA LEU A 98 -5.45 -5.98 -10.01
C LEU A 98 -5.79 -5.06 -8.84
N VAL A 99 -5.29 -3.85 -8.91
CA VAL A 99 -5.58 -2.77 -7.96
C VAL A 99 -6.04 -1.54 -8.72
N GLU A 100 -7.19 -1.03 -8.36
CA GLU A 100 -7.61 0.29 -8.75
C GLU A 100 -7.07 1.29 -7.73
N ARG A 101 -6.12 2.11 -8.16
CA ARG A 101 -5.40 3.06 -7.30
C ARG A 101 -5.43 4.46 -7.90
N ASP A 102 -5.55 5.45 -7.03
CA ASP A 102 -5.34 6.84 -7.41
C ASP A 102 -3.85 7.17 -7.29
N THR A 103 -3.22 7.49 -8.42
CA THR A 103 -1.79 7.79 -8.50
C THR A 103 -1.41 9.13 -7.89
N THR A 104 -2.37 10.02 -7.67
CA THR A 104 -2.10 11.36 -7.09
C THR A 104 -1.87 11.31 -5.59
N ASN A 105 -2.56 10.43 -4.89
CA ASN A 105 -2.53 10.32 -3.43
C ASN A 105 -2.16 8.93 -2.90
N ASN A 106 -1.91 7.97 -3.80
CA ASN A 106 -1.61 6.57 -3.51
C ASN A 106 -2.69 5.84 -2.69
N THR A 107 -3.95 6.22 -2.87
CA THR A 107 -5.07 5.55 -2.23
C THR A 107 -5.53 4.37 -3.07
N ASP A 108 -5.60 3.19 -2.47
CA ASP A 108 -6.22 2.02 -3.08
C ASP A 108 -7.74 2.11 -2.93
N HIS A 109 -8.46 2.04 -4.04
CA HIS A 109 -9.91 2.04 -4.06
C HIS A 109 -10.45 0.60 -3.98
N ARG A 110 -9.90 -0.29 -4.77
CA ARG A 110 -10.35 -1.68 -4.88
C ARG A 110 -9.22 -2.60 -5.33
N SER A 111 -9.18 -3.81 -4.77
CA SER A 111 -8.30 -4.89 -5.22
C SER A 111 -9.14 -6.12 -5.55
N PHE A 112 -8.85 -6.77 -6.66
CA PHE A 112 -9.65 -7.89 -7.16
C PHE A 112 -8.81 -8.84 -8.02
N TRP A 113 -9.31 -10.05 -8.20
CA TRP A 113 -8.70 -11.01 -9.11
C TRP A 113 -9.02 -10.66 -10.56
N TYR A 114 -8.13 -10.99 -11.47
CA TYR A 114 -8.33 -10.73 -12.89
C TYR A 114 -9.62 -11.37 -13.44
N ASN A 115 -9.95 -12.55 -12.94
CA ASN A 115 -11.16 -13.27 -13.36
C ASN A 115 -12.46 -12.66 -12.81
N ASP A 116 -12.37 -11.89 -11.72
CA ASP A 116 -13.49 -11.17 -11.11
C ASP A 116 -13.65 -9.76 -11.69
N SER A 117 -12.70 -9.31 -12.52
CA SER A 117 -12.88 -8.11 -13.30
C SER A 117 -13.98 -8.42 -14.34
N GLU A 118 -15.14 -7.82 -14.15
CA GLU A 118 -16.06 -7.66 -15.26
C GLU A 118 -15.27 -6.97 -16.37
N GLN A 119 -14.86 -7.73 -17.37
CA GLN A 119 -14.40 -7.13 -18.61
C GLN A 119 -15.54 -6.23 -19.06
N PRO A 120 -15.30 -4.94 -19.31
CA PRO A 120 -16.25 -4.18 -20.09
C PRO A 120 -16.46 -5.01 -21.35
N ASP A 121 -17.69 -5.45 -21.53
CA ASP A 121 -18.10 -6.34 -22.60
C ASP A 121 -17.51 -5.89 -23.92
N ASN A 122 -16.38 -6.46 -24.32
CA ASN A 122 -15.92 -6.45 -25.71
C ASN A 122 -16.81 -7.39 -26.55
N ASN A 123 -18.11 -7.32 -26.33
CA ASN A 123 -19.12 -7.85 -27.20
C ASN A 123 -19.52 -6.77 -28.20
N GLY A 124 -18.50 -6.18 -28.83
CA GLY A 124 -18.61 -5.41 -30.05
C GLY A 124 -18.77 -6.41 -31.19
N GLY A 125 -20.02 -6.64 -31.51
CA GLY A 125 -20.58 -7.57 -32.42
C GLY A 125 -19.79 -7.84 -33.70
N ALA A 126 -19.97 -9.03 -34.11
CA ALA A 126 -19.72 -9.52 -35.44
C ALA A 126 -20.28 -8.64 -36.54
#